data_04964331bf825321b4697c3ba81bb5d7
#
_entry.id   04964331bf825321b4697c3ba81bb5d7
#
_cell.length_a   1.000
_cell.length_b   1.000
_cell.length_c   1.000
_cell.angle_alpha   90.00
_cell.angle_beta   90.00
_cell.angle_gamma   90.00
#
_symmetry.space_group_name_H-M   'P 1'
#
loop_
_entity.id
_entity.type
_entity.pdbx_description
1 polymer ?
#
loop_
_entity_poly.entity_id
_entity_poly.type
_entity_poly.pdbx_seq_one_letter_code
_entity_poly.pdbx_strand_id
1 'polypeptide(L)'
;MKTIDYYLNLPYKLEIVPDIDEGGFVARYPELPGCITVGDTLEAVVKNLNDAKIEWITAALEDGNTIPEPSTYDDYSGQFKLRLPKSLHKLLADRSKEEGVSMNQYCVYLLSMNNASNLYKHRTIR
;
A
#
# COMPACT_ATOMS: atom_id res chain seq x y z
N MET A 1 24.98 -6.15 6.59
CA MET A 1 24.74 -5.77 5.19
C MET A 1 23.51 -6.50 4.66
N LYS A 2 22.59 -5.76 4.03
CA LYS A 2 21.37 -6.36 3.48
C LYS A 2 21.69 -7.08 2.18
N THR A 3 21.16 -8.29 2.04
CA THR A 3 21.41 -9.13 0.86
C THR A 3 20.26 -9.00 -0.15
N ILE A 4 20.43 -9.58 -1.34
CA ILE A 4 19.39 -9.63 -2.35
C ILE A 4 18.12 -10.29 -1.79
N ASP A 5 18.24 -11.37 -1.02
CA ASP A 5 17.09 -12.06 -0.43
C ASP A 5 16.29 -11.14 0.50
N TYR A 6 16.95 -10.26 1.23
CA TYR A 6 16.27 -9.30 2.07
C TYR A 6 15.31 -8.44 1.24
N TYR A 7 15.81 -7.87 0.14
CA TYR A 7 15.00 -6.97 -0.71
C TYR A 7 13.91 -7.72 -1.48
N LEU A 8 14.19 -8.92 -1.95
CA LEU A 8 13.21 -9.71 -2.71
C LEU A 8 11.99 -10.11 -1.87
N ASN A 9 12.13 -10.15 -0.56
CA ASN A 9 11.05 -10.51 0.37
C ASN A 9 10.28 -9.31 0.91
N LEU A 10 10.65 -8.08 0.53
CA LEU A 10 9.95 -6.88 0.96
C LEU A 10 8.63 -6.71 0.18
N PRO A 11 7.61 -6.12 0.82
CA PRO A 11 6.29 -5.98 0.21
C PRO A 11 6.20 -4.75 -0.71
N TYR A 12 6.97 -4.76 -1.80
CA TYR A 12 6.89 -3.70 -2.80
C TYR A 12 5.53 -3.69 -3.47
N LYS A 13 5.04 -2.48 -3.76
CA LYS A 13 3.77 -2.32 -4.45
C LYS A 13 3.91 -2.77 -5.91
N LEU A 14 2.97 -3.59 -6.34
CA LEU A 14 2.90 -4.12 -7.70
C LEU A 14 1.76 -3.44 -8.45
N GLU A 15 2.05 -2.87 -9.63
CA GLU A 15 1.03 -2.32 -10.50
C GLU A 15 1.03 -3.07 -11.83
N ILE A 16 -0.15 -3.55 -12.23
CA ILE A 16 -0.35 -4.20 -13.52
C ILE A 16 -1.53 -3.53 -14.20
N VAL A 17 -1.32 -3.05 -15.43
CA VAL A 17 -2.38 -2.41 -16.20
C VAL A 17 -2.45 -3.04 -17.59
N PRO A 18 -3.67 -3.15 -18.17
CA PRO A 18 -3.79 -3.61 -19.56
C PRO A 18 -3.21 -2.56 -20.52
N ASP A 19 -2.53 -3.04 -21.56
CA ASP A 19 -2.07 -2.16 -22.62
C ASP A 19 -3.14 -2.20 -23.73
N ILE A 20 -3.94 -1.15 -23.79
CA ILE A 20 -5.09 -1.08 -24.69
C ILE A 20 -4.64 -0.96 -26.15
N ASP A 21 -3.52 -0.27 -26.40
CA ASP A 21 -3.06 0.01 -27.75
C ASP A 21 -2.38 -1.18 -28.41
N GLU A 22 -1.53 -1.89 -27.67
CA GLU A 22 -0.73 -2.97 -28.23
C GLU A 22 -1.17 -4.36 -27.77
N GLY A 23 -2.11 -4.42 -26.83
CA GLY A 23 -2.52 -5.67 -26.21
C GLY A 23 -1.58 -6.12 -25.11
N GLY A 24 -2.00 -7.11 -24.34
CA GLY A 24 -1.23 -7.60 -23.20
C GLY A 24 -1.27 -6.66 -22.00
N PHE A 25 -0.20 -6.66 -21.23
CA PHE A 25 -0.13 -5.95 -19.95
C PHE A 25 1.20 -5.26 -19.77
N VAL A 26 1.18 -4.17 -19.01
CA VAL A 26 2.38 -3.48 -18.52
C VAL A 26 2.39 -3.63 -16.99
N ALA A 27 3.52 -3.99 -16.43
CA ALA A 27 3.66 -4.13 -14.99
C ALA A 27 4.89 -3.42 -14.49
N ARG A 28 4.82 -2.91 -13.26
CA ARG A 28 5.95 -2.21 -12.65
C ARG A 28 5.91 -2.28 -11.14
N TYR A 29 7.08 -2.02 -10.54
CA TYR A 29 7.20 -1.70 -9.12
C TYR A 29 7.45 -0.19 -9.02
N PRO A 30 6.42 0.61 -8.65
CA PRO A 30 6.59 2.08 -8.60
C PRO A 30 7.71 2.55 -7.69
N GLU A 31 7.98 1.79 -6.64
CA GLU A 31 9.00 2.14 -5.65
C GLU A 31 10.43 1.86 -6.14
N LEU A 32 10.56 1.11 -7.24
CA LEU A 32 11.85 0.80 -7.87
C LEU A 32 11.88 1.48 -9.25
N PRO A 33 12.43 2.70 -9.36
CA PRO A 33 12.39 3.47 -10.60
C PRO A 33 13.01 2.73 -11.78
N GLY A 34 12.24 2.61 -12.86
CA GLY A 34 12.68 1.90 -14.05
C GLY A 34 12.44 0.40 -14.04
N CYS A 35 11.92 -0.15 -12.96
CA CYS A 35 11.58 -1.58 -12.89
C CYS A 35 10.18 -1.80 -13.48
N ILE A 36 10.14 -1.95 -14.80
CA ILE A 36 8.93 -2.05 -15.59
C ILE A 36 9.11 -3.10 -16.69
N THR A 37 8.05 -3.82 -17.03
CA THR A 37 8.07 -4.82 -18.07
C THR A 37 6.70 -4.98 -18.73
N VAL A 38 6.67 -5.77 -19.78
CA VAL A 38 5.44 -6.09 -20.52
C VAL A 38 5.29 -7.60 -20.64
N GLY A 39 4.08 -8.04 -20.92
CA GLY A 39 3.79 -9.43 -21.15
C GLY A 39 2.45 -9.60 -21.85
N ASP A 40 2.30 -10.64 -22.67
CA ASP A 40 1.06 -10.86 -23.43
C ASP A 40 -0.08 -11.35 -22.54
N THR A 41 0.24 -12.03 -21.45
CA THR A 41 -0.73 -12.56 -20.50
C THR A 41 -0.39 -12.08 -19.09
N LEU A 42 -1.34 -12.23 -18.19
CA LEU A 42 -1.13 -11.87 -16.78
C LEU A 42 0.01 -12.70 -16.17
N GLU A 43 0.04 -14.01 -16.44
CA GLU A 43 1.10 -14.89 -15.96
C GLU A 43 2.47 -14.49 -16.50
N ALA A 44 2.53 -14.19 -17.80
CA ALA A 44 3.78 -13.79 -18.45
C ALA A 44 4.32 -12.47 -17.88
N VAL A 45 3.45 -11.48 -17.69
CA VAL A 45 3.90 -10.17 -17.19
C VAL A 45 4.36 -10.25 -15.73
N VAL A 46 3.72 -11.07 -14.91
CA VAL A 46 4.14 -11.28 -13.51
C VAL A 46 5.50 -11.95 -13.46
N LYS A 47 5.70 -12.98 -14.27
CA LYS A 47 6.99 -13.65 -14.35
C LYS A 47 8.10 -12.70 -14.83
N ASN A 48 7.82 -11.95 -15.89
CA ASN A 48 8.77 -11.00 -16.44
C ASN A 48 9.11 -9.90 -15.44
N LEU A 49 8.13 -9.43 -14.67
CA LEU A 49 8.36 -8.41 -13.66
C LEU A 49 9.21 -8.94 -12.50
N ASN A 50 8.99 -10.18 -12.10
CA ASN A 50 9.81 -10.79 -11.06
C ASN A 50 11.26 -10.88 -11.50
N ASP A 51 11.50 -11.30 -12.75
CA ASP A 51 12.85 -11.34 -13.33
C ASP A 51 13.46 -9.93 -13.36
N ALA A 52 12.68 -8.93 -13.77
CA ALA A 52 13.13 -7.54 -13.81
C ALA A 52 13.50 -7.02 -12.42
N LYS A 53 12.73 -7.38 -11.40
CA LYS A 53 13.02 -6.99 -10.01
C LYS A 53 14.36 -7.59 -9.55
N ILE A 54 14.58 -8.84 -9.84
CA ILE A 54 15.83 -9.52 -9.47
C ILE A 54 17.03 -8.81 -10.13
N GLU A 55 16.93 -8.52 -11.42
CA GLU A 55 17.96 -7.81 -12.15
C GLU A 55 18.20 -6.40 -11.61
N TRP A 56 17.09 -5.68 -11.33
CA TRP A 56 17.16 -4.31 -10.82
C TRP A 56 17.89 -4.24 -9.46
N ILE A 57 17.49 -5.13 -8.55
CA ILE A 57 18.08 -5.17 -7.20
C ILE A 57 19.53 -5.63 -7.26
N THR A 58 19.83 -6.63 -8.09
CA THR A 58 21.19 -7.12 -8.27
C THR A 58 22.10 -6.01 -8.78
N ALA A 59 21.66 -5.28 -9.80
CA ALA A 59 22.45 -4.18 -10.36
C ALA A 59 22.65 -3.06 -9.33
N ALA A 60 21.62 -2.72 -8.56
CA ALA A 60 21.72 -1.68 -7.55
C ALA A 60 22.71 -2.06 -6.44
N LEU A 61 22.70 -3.32 -6.02
CA LEU A 61 23.65 -3.81 -5.02
C LEU A 61 25.08 -3.80 -5.53
N GLU A 62 25.28 -4.22 -6.78
CA GLU A 62 26.62 -4.22 -7.41
C GLU A 62 27.17 -2.80 -7.54
N ASP A 63 26.31 -1.85 -7.89
CA ASP A 63 26.70 -0.45 -8.09
C ASP A 63 26.80 0.33 -6.77
N GLY A 64 26.41 -0.26 -5.66
CA GLY A 64 26.42 0.40 -4.36
C GLY A 64 25.35 1.49 -4.22
N ASN A 65 24.31 1.45 -5.06
CA ASN A 65 23.22 2.42 -5.01
C ASN A 65 22.26 2.12 -3.86
N THR A 66 21.64 3.18 -3.34
CA THR A 66 20.60 3.05 -2.32
C THR A 66 19.36 2.42 -2.96
N ILE A 67 18.84 1.37 -2.34
CA ILE A 67 17.63 0.69 -2.80
C ILE A 67 16.46 1.17 -1.96
N PRO A 68 15.42 1.77 -2.58
CA PRO A 68 14.24 2.18 -1.84
C PRO A 68 13.55 0.98 -1.20
N GLU A 69 13.01 1.17 0.00
CA GLU A 69 12.23 0.14 0.69
C GLU A 69 10.77 0.59 0.74
N PRO A 70 9.83 -0.37 0.71
CA PRO A 70 8.41 -0.01 0.75
C PRO A 70 8.03 0.60 2.09
N SER A 71 6.94 1.38 2.08
CA SER A 71 6.40 1.99 3.28
C SER A 71 6.01 0.94 4.30
N THR A 72 6.37 1.20 5.56
CA THR A 72 6.05 0.32 6.70
C THR A 72 5.22 1.08 7.72
N TYR A 73 4.81 0.40 8.79
CA TYR A 73 4.11 1.07 9.89
C TYR A 73 4.94 2.20 10.50
N ASP A 74 6.25 2.07 10.49
CA ASP A 74 7.15 3.06 11.08
C ASP A 74 7.16 4.39 10.31
N ASP A 75 6.71 4.38 9.05
CA ASP A 75 6.58 5.59 8.24
C ASP A 75 5.37 6.44 8.63
N TYR A 76 4.52 5.92 9.51
CA TYR A 76 3.29 6.59 9.93
C TYR A 76 3.37 6.98 11.40
N SER A 77 3.08 8.25 11.68
CA SER A 77 3.16 8.79 13.05
C SER A 77 1.98 8.39 13.94
N GLY A 78 0.91 7.92 13.35
CA GLY A 78 -0.35 7.72 14.07
C GLY A 78 -1.13 9.01 14.27
N GLN A 79 -0.69 10.11 13.64
CA GLN A 79 -1.35 11.41 13.73
C GLN A 79 -1.59 11.99 12.34
N PHE A 80 -2.78 12.50 12.12
CA PHE A 80 -3.10 13.28 10.93
C PHE A 80 -4.23 14.26 11.26
N LYS A 81 -4.35 15.29 10.45
CA LYS A 81 -5.35 16.32 10.66
C LYS A 81 -6.53 16.09 9.73
N LEU A 82 -7.73 16.05 10.31
CA LEU A 82 -8.97 15.85 9.56
C LEU A 82 -9.85 17.10 9.71
N ARG A 83 -10.34 17.61 8.57
CA ARG A 83 -11.30 18.71 8.55
C ARG A 83 -12.70 18.17 8.34
N LEU A 84 -13.63 18.58 9.18
CA LEU A 84 -15.02 18.11 9.14
C LEU A 84 -15.97 19.29 8.97
N PRO A 85 -17.14 19.06 8.37
CA PRO A 85 -18.22 20.05 8.46
C PRO A 85 -18.56 20.33 9.92
N LYS A 86 -18.92 21.57 10.23
CA LYS A 86 -19.20 21.98 11.60
C LYS A 86 -20.30 21.15 12.26
N SER A 87 -21.31 20.75 11.48
CA SER A 87 -22.39 19.93 11.99
C SER A 87 -21.91 18.53 12.42
N LEU A 88 -21.02 17.93 11.67
CA LEU A 88 -20.44 16.62 12.02
C LEU A 88 -19.52 16.76 13.24
N HIS A 89 -18.73 17.81 13.32
CA HIS A 89 -17.88 18.07 14.47
C HIS A 89 -18.72 18.17 15.76
N LYS A 90 -19.82 18.93 15.71
CA LYS A 90 -20.73 19.06 16.85
C LYS A 90 -21.33 17.72 17.25
N LEU A 91 -21.78 16.93 16.27
CA LEU A 91 -22.36 15.62 16.52
C LEU A 91 -21.37 14.69 17.23
N LEU A 92 -20.14 14.66 16.76
CA LEU A 92 -19.09 13.82 17.38
C LEU A 92 -18.77 14.28 18.80
N ALA A 93 -18.71 15.60 19.03
CA ALA A 93 -18.47 16.16 20.35
C ALA A 93 -19.60 15.78 21.33
N ASP A 94 -20.84 15.92 20.90
CA ASP A 94 -22.02 15.60 21.73
C ASP A 94 -22.06 14.10 22.05
N ARG A 95 -21.80 13.25 21.05
CA ARG A 95 -21.83 11.80 21.24
C ARG A 95 -20.70 11.29 22.14
N SER A 96 -19.51 11.88 22.01
CA SER A 96 -18.40 11.50 22.88
C SER A 96 -18.70 11.82 24.35
N LYS A 97 -19.38 12.96 24.61
CA LYS A 97 -19.81 13.30 25.96
C LYS A 97 -20.82 12.30 26.51
N GLU A 98 -21.80 11.90 25.70
CA GLU A 98 -22.80 10.90 26.08
C GLU A 98 -22.14 9.58 26.46
N GLU A 99 -21.10 9.18 25.72
CA GLU A 99 -20.38 7.94 25.97
C GLU A 99 -19.31 8.07 27.09
N GLY A 100 -19.07 9.28 27.58
CA GLY A 100 -18.08 9.50 28.64
C GLY A 100 -16.64 9.32 28.20
N VAL A 101 -16.34 9.53 26.94
CA VAL A 101 -14.97 9.41 26.37
C VAL A 101 -14.58 10.70 25.67
N SER A 102 -13.28 10.87 25.36
CA SER A 102 -12.84 12.00 24.59
C SER A 102 -13.34 11.87 23.14
N MET A 103 -13.44 13.02 22.44
CA MET A 103 -13.82 13.02 21.02
C MET A 103 -12.82 12.19 20.21
N ASN A 104 -11.54 12.31 20.53
CA ASN A 104 -10.49 11.54 19.86
C ASN A 104 -10.68 10.03 20.04
N GLN A 105 -10.94 9.59 21.27
CA GLN A 105 -11.19 8.16 21.55
C GLN A 105 -12.43 7.67 20.82
N TYR A 106 -13.48 8.49 20.79
CA TYR A 106 -14.72 8.13 20.10
C TYR A 106 -14.49 7.96 18.59
N CYS A 107 -13.73 8.87 17.98
CA CYS A 107 -13.39 8.78 16.56
C CYS A 107 -12.54 7.54 16.24
N VAL A 108 -11.55 7.23 17.08
CA VAL A 108 -10.73 6.01 16.92
C VAL A 108 -11.62 4.77 16.95
N TYR A 109 -12.55 4.72 17.87
CA TYR A 109 -13.50 3.60 18.00
C TYR A 109 -14.33 3.43 16.72
N LEU A 110 -14.92 4.52 16.21
CA LEU A 110 -15.74 4.47 15.01
C LEU A 110 -14.94 4.02 13.77
N LEU A 111 -13.75 4.56 13.59
CA LEU A 111 -12.89 4.20 12.46
C LEU A 111 -12.44 2.74 12.53
N SER A 112 -12.11 2.27 13.73
CA SER A 112 -11.71 0.88 13.94
C SER A 112 -12.84 -0.09 13.62
N MET A 113 -14.05 0.19 14.10
CA MET A 113 -15.23 -0.63 13.82
C MET A 113 -15.55 -0.72 12.34
N ASN A 114 -15.52 0.40 11.65
CA ASN A 114 -15.86 0.45 10.24
C ASN A 114 -14.85 -0.35 9.40
N ASN A 115 -13.58 -0.22 9.69
CA ASN A 115 -12.54 -0.96 8.97
C ASN A 115 -12.57 -2.46 9.25
N ALA A 116 -12.81 -2.86 10.49
CA ALA A 116 -12.99 -4.26 10.84
C ALA A 116 -14.18 -4.88 10.11
N SER A 117 -15.29 -4.15 10.03
CA SER A 117 -16.51 -4.56 9.32
C SER A 117 -16.22 -4.78 7.84
N ASN A 118 -15.48 -3.88 7.21
CA ASN A 118 -15.11 -3.98 5.80
C ASN A 118 -14.20 -5.18 5.53
N LEU A 119 -13.25 -5.47 6.40
CA LEU A 119 -12.40 -6.65 6.29
C LEU A 119 -13.23 -7.93 6.33
N TYR A 120 -14.22 -7.99 7.19
CA TYR A 120 -15.13 -9.13 7.29
C TYR A 120 -15.94 -9.32 6.02
N LYS A 121 -16.45 -8.25 5.44
CA LYS A 121 -17.21 -8.29 4.18
C LYS A 121 -16.37 -8.85 3.04
N HIS A 122 -15.12 -8.46 2.93
CA HIS A 122 -14.21 -8.96 1.89
C HIS A 122 -13.95 -10.45 2.04
N ARG A 123 -13.89 -10.96 3.26
CA ARG A 123 -13.68 -12.40 3.52
C ARG A 123 -14.91 -13.23 3.18
N THR A 124 -16.11 -12.69 3.35
CA THR A 124 -17.36 -13.42 3.12
C THR A 124 -17.79 -13.47 1.65
N ILE A 125 -17.21 -12.65 0.80
CA ILE A 125 -17.53 -12.58 -0.63
C ILE A 125 -16.81 -13.66 -1.45
N ARG A 126 -15.90 -14.37 -0.87
CA ARG A 126 -15.17 -15.44 -1.56
C ARG A 126 -16.02 -16.67 -1.79
#